data_fd32dab799641ffc0c6f17ba0041f550
#
_entry.id   fd32dab799641ffc0c6f17ba0041f550
#
_cell.length_a   1.000
_cell.length_b   1.000
_cell.length_c   1.000
_cell.angle_alpha   90.00
_cell.angle_beta   90.00
_cell.angle_gamma   90.00
#
_symmetry.space_group_name_H-M   'P 1'
#
loop_
_entity.id
_entity.type
_entity.pdbx_description
1 polymer ?
#
loop_
_entity_poly.entity_id
_entity_poly.type
_entity_poly.pdbx_seq_one_letter_code
_entity_poly.pdbx_strand_id
1 'polypeptide(L)'
;MIHKLMRAATVMGLLVVAGGLGSTDVLRADPKPPQVIQSGFESTDQLLKDVERAEKAPLYSAWIVESSRFLNVPHRAFQPDVGDPPFVDLPVNVGIIKDPNGEITLYDSGWKQLAYIFNWNNSCCWKGLRDQMEAIGLDPGDVTRIVLGHGHWDHAGQLSEFPNAVVYIQKEELSQIDFFLDYPVDFNAGHIRAVNTIDPLTGQQVGPPQQACARSPVCGYPPQTVQEILGKTLGGKAKIIDGRHEINAGLIIHPAFRGHTYGSQLLQVNTARGQLVFGSDTYSAWTGIRDWLVANIQQTDTIQQFLAYEKCYVLTSRLNSFDNCISAHEPTTYTAAYPITSNWWNIPNGNCSRAAELILAPGESTHVPANPDRTPPSQCVSVIPPHPIIP
;
A
#
# COMPACT_ATOMS: atom_id res chain seq x y z
N MET A 1 57.22 10.15 -2.27
CA MET A 1 57.44 11.55 -2.69
C MET A 1 56.13 12.27 -2.48
N ILE A 2 55.77 12.79 -1.24
CA ILE A 2 56.13 14.10 -0.74
C ILE A 2 55.58 15.19 -1.67
N HIS A 3 54.58 15.99 -1.32
CA HIS A 3 54.39 17.07 -0.38
C HIS A 3 52.90 17.57 -0.52
N LYS A 4 52.14 17.75 0.51
CA LYS A 4 52.03 18.85 1.50
C LYS A 4 51.98 20.26 0.92
N LEU A 5 50.89 20.99 1.29
CA LEU A 5 50.80 22.34 1.86
C LEU A 5 49.34 22.82 1.70
N MET A 6 48.55 23.04 2.67
CA MET A 6 48.46 23.95 3.84
C MET A 6 48.53 25.46 3.53
N ARG A 7 47.55 26.14 4.13
CA ARG A 7 47.44 27.58 4.54
C ARG A 7 46.67 28.48 3.57
N ALA A 8 45.93 29.50 3.99
CA ALA A 8 45.85 30.18 5.27
C ALA A 8 44.54 31.00 5.35
N ALA A 9 44.12 31.25 6.55
CA ALA A 9 43.14 32.24 6.95
C ALA A 9 43.62 33.67 6.71
N THR A 10 42.71 34.60 6.45
CA THR A 10 42.96 36.03 6.73
C THR A 10 41.72 36.64 7.37
N VAL A 11 41.99 37.22 8.48
CA VAL A 11 41.17 37.92 9.44
C VAL A 11 41.12 39.41 9.07
N MET A 12 40.06 40.07 9.55
CA MET A 12 39.98 41.49 9.95
C MET A 12 39.37 42.50 8.99
N GLY A 13 38.33 43.08 9.53
CA GLY A 13 37.80 44.38 9.15
C GLY A 13 36.73 44.82 10.14
N LEU A 14 37.19 45.24 11.30
CA LEU A 14 36.37 45.90 12.33
C LEU A 14 36.00 47.30 11.84
N LEU A 15 34.74 47.63 11.72
CA LEU A 15 34.26 49.01 11.68
C LEU A 15 33.24 49.20 12.79
N VAL A 16 33.67 49.91 13.82
CA VAL A 16 32.82 50.45 14.89
C VAL A 16 32.21 51.72 14.39
N VAL A 17 30.89 51.79 14.31
CA VAL A 17 30.15 53.05 14.30
C VAL A 17 29.22 53.02 15.51
N ALA A 18 29.55 53.79 16.49
CA ALA A 18 28.69 54.09 17.65
C ALA A 18 27.64 55.11 17.22
N GLY A 19 26.41 54.87 17.61
CA GLY A 19 25.39 55.93 17.55
C GLY A 19 23.98 55.37 17.60
N GLY A 20 23.29 55.55 18.72
CA GLY A 20 21.84 55.57 18.78
C GLY A 20 21.18 54.46 19.58
N LEU A 21 20.86 54.79 20.83
CA LEU A 21 19.93 54.06 21.71
C LEU A 21 18.57 53.90 21.05
N GLY A 22 18.25 52.70 20.71
CA GLY A 22 16.91 52.26 20.39
C GLY A 22 16.85 50.80 20.79
N SER A 23 16.16 50.47 21.89
CA SER A 23 15.88 49.11 22.29
C SER A 23 14.93 48.49 21.27
N THR A 24 15.46 47.85 20.26
CA THR A 24 14.70 46.87 19.48
C THR A 24 14.83 45.56 20.24
N ASP A 25 13.80 45.21 20.97
CA ASP A 25 13.53 43.81 21.31
C ASP A 25 13.49 43.00 20.02
N VAL A 26 14.65 42.53 19.59
CA VAL A 26 14.75 41.47 18.65
C VAL A 26 14.09 40.26 19.35
N LEU A 27 12.83 40.02 19.06
CA LEU A 27 12.20 38.76 19.38
C LEU A 27 13.14 37.66 18.88
N ARG A 28 13.99 37.17 19.76
CA ARG A 28 14.66 35.87 19.55
C ARG A 28 13.49 34.88 19.43
N ALA A 29 13.14 34.53 18.21
CA ALA A 29 12.37 33.32 18.01
C ALA A 29 13.21 32.21 18.68
N ASP A 30 12.69 31.66 19.76
CA ASP A 30 13.28 30.46 20.34
C ASP A 30 13.53 29.48 19.20
N PRO A 31 14.74 28.91 19.11
CA PRO A 31 15.00 27.91 18.09
C PRO A 31 13.93 26.85 18.27
N LYS A 32 13.06 26.70 17.27
CA LYS A 32 12.12 25.57 17.26
C LYS A 32 12.95 24.33 17.59
N PRO A 33 12.56 23.54 18.59
CA PRO A 33 13.24 22.29 18.86
C PRO A 33 13.37 21.56 17.52
N PRO A 34 14.52 20.94 17.23
CA PRO A 34 14.68 20.21 15.99
C PRO A 34 13.42 19.35 15.81
N GLN A 35 12.73 19.52 14.67
CA GLN A 35 11.60 18.67 14.40
C GLN A 35 12.16 17.25 14.47
N VAL A 36 11.79 16.55 15.51
CA VAL A 36 12.02 15.11 15.59
C VAL A 36 11.40 14.61 14.29
N ILE A 37 12.20 14.07 13.39
CA ILE A 37 11.71 13.36 12.22
C ILE A 37 10.66 12.44 12.82
N GLN A 38 9.39 12.67 12.49
CA GLN A 38 8.32 11.82 13.00
C GLN A 38 8.63 10.43 12.46
N SER A 39 9.32 9.65 13.28
CA SER A 39 9.44 8.23 13.01
C SER A 39 8.00 7.72 13.01
N GLY A 40 7.62 6.88 12.07
CA GLY A 40 6.29 6.23 12.10
C GLY A 40 6.08 5.38 13.36
N PHE A 41 6.90 5.61 14.38
CA PHE A 41 6.87 4.94 15.66
C PHE A 41 5.70 5.45 16.49
N GLU A 42 4.84 4.54 16.87
CA GLU A 42 3.79 4.73 17.86
C GLU A 42 4.11 3.84 19.05
N SER A 43 4.03 4.39 20.25
CA SER A 43 4.26 3.59 21.44
C SER A 43 3.18 2.53 21.62
N THR A 44 3.53 1.39 22.19
CA THR A 44 2.58 0.32 22.56
C THR A 44 1.42 0.87 23.39
N ASP A 45 1.68 1.78 24.33
CA ASP A 45 0.64 2.42 25.15
C ASP A 45 -0.34 3.23 24.30
N GLN A 46 0.13 3.90 23.24
CA GLN A 46 -0.75 4.64 22.34
C GLN A 46 -1.63 3.68 21.53
N LEU A 47 -1.04 2.64 20.98
CA LEU A 47 -1.77 1.61 20.22
C LEU A 47 -2.84 0.92 21.07
N LEU A 48 -2.53 0.57 22.31
CA LEU A 48 -3.49 -0.02 23.24
C LEU A 48 -4.65 0.94 23.58
N LYS A 49 -4.37 2.23 23.76
CA LYS A 49 -5.43 3.25 23.95
C LYS A 49 -6.33 3.36 22.71
N ASP A 50 -5.76 3.21 21.52
CA ASP A 50 -6.54 3.20 20.29
C ASP A 50 -7.44 1.96 20.19
N VAL A 51 -6.97 0.80 20.61
CA VAL A 51 -7.80 -0.41 20.75
C VAL A 51 -8.94 -0.19 21.73
N GLU A 52 -8.65 0.28 22.94
CA GLU A 52 -9.68 0.53 23.99
C GLU A 52 -10.74 1.55 23.54
N ARG A 53 -10.33 2.53 22.76
CA ARG A 53 -11.26 3.54 22.21
C ARG A 53 -12.07 2.96 21.06
N ALA A 54 -11.44 2.23 20.16
CA ALA A 54 -12.10 1.61 19.03
C ALA A 54 -13.13 0.58 19.46
N GLU A 55 -12.88 -0.20 20.51
CA GLU A 55 -13.85 -1.19 21.04
C GLU A 55 -15.17 -0.60 21.51
N LYS A 56 -15.21 0.69 21.79
CA LYS A 56 -16.43 1.43 22.18
C LYS A 56 -17.13 2.07 20.98
N ALA A 57 -16.52 1.99 19.82
CA ALA A 57 -17.01 2.58 18.59
C ALA A 57 -18.00 1.64 17.86
N PRO A 58 -18.73 2.16 16.86
CA PRO A 58 -19.53 1.32 15.98
C PRO A 58 -18.74 0.17 15.35
N LEU A 59 -19.43 -0.92 15.07
CA LEU A 59 -18.87 -2.07 14.38
C LEU A 59 -19.01 -1.91 12.87
N TYR A 60 -17.94 -2.20 12.14
CA TYR A 60 -17.88 -2.15 10.69
C TYR A 60 -18.01 -3.54 10.08
N SER A 61 -18.58 -3.63 8.89
CA SER A 61 -18.49 -4.81 8.04
C SER A 61 -17.29 -4.69 7.12
N ALA A 62 -16.65 -5.82 6.79
CA ALA A 62 -15.47 -5.82 5.96
C ALA A 62 -15.43 -7.00 4.97
N TRP A 63 -14.99 -6.69 3.76
CA TRP A 63 -14.75 -7.62 2.67
C TRP A 63 -13.39 -7.34 2.04
N ILE A 64 -12.88 -8.29 1.28
CA ILE A 64 -11.82 -8.08 0.30
C ILE A 64 -12.27 -8.56 -1.06
N VAL A 65 -11.80 -7.90 -2.09
CA VAL A 65 -11.96 -8.34 -3.50
C VAL A 65 -10.59 -8.39 -4.16
N GLU A 66 -10.43 -9.39 -5.01
CA GLU A 66 -9.24 -9.57 -5.83
C GLU A 66 -9.38 -8.75 -7.12
N SER A 67 -8.73 -7.59 -7.17
CA SER A 67 -8.80 -6.72 -8.35
C SER A 67 -8.06 -7.30 -9.56
N SER A 68 -7.04 -8.10 -9.31
CA SER A 68 -6.22 -8.79 -10.31
C SER A 68 -5.33 -9.84 -9.64
N ARG A 69 -4.53 -10.55 -10.42
CA ARG A 69 -3.57 -11.55 -9.90
C ARG A 69 -2.30 -11.56 -10.75
N PHE A 70 -1.16 -11.58 -10.08
CA PHE A 70 0.11 -11.91 -10.71
C PHE A 70 0.28 -13.41 -10.71
N LEU A 71 0.68 -13.98 -11.86
CA LEU A 71 0.87 -15.42 -12.02
C LEU A 71 2.35 -15.78 -12.02
N ASN A 72 2.68 -16.94 -11.43
CA ASN A 72 4.02 -17.50 -11.46
C ASN A 72 5.12 -16.52 -10.98
N VAL A 73 4.86 -15.79 -9.92
CA VAL A 73 5.87 -14.93 -9.29
C VAL A 73 6.89 -15.83 -8.58
N PRO A 74 8.20 -15.64 -8.81
CA PRO A 74 9.20 -16.37 -8.05
C PRO A 74 9.03 -16.10 -6.55
N HIS A 75 8.79 -17.16 -5.76
CA HIS A 75 8.45 -17.01 -4.35
C HIS A 75 9.52 -16.22 -3.58
N ARG A 76 10.80 -16.50 -3.86
CA ARG A 76 11.92 -15.76 -3.25
C ARG A 76 12.02 -14.28 -3.64
N ALA A 77 11.41 -13.87 -4.75
CA ALA A 77 11.33 -12.46 -5.10
C ALA A 77 10.25 -11.74 -4.30
N PHE A 78 9.25 -12.48 -3.84
CA PHE A 78 8.15 -11.98 -3.02
C PHE A 78 8.48 -12.09 -1.53
N GLN A 79 8.94 -13.26 -1.08
CA GLN A 79 9.42 -13.53 0.27
C GLN A 79 10.82 -14.17 0.20
N PRO A 80 11.90 -13.40 0.39
CA PRO A 80 13.27 -13.87 0.17
C PRO A 80 13.65 -15.12 0.96
N ASP A 81 13.08 -15.31 2.14
CA ASP A 81 13.37 -16.43 3.03
C ASP A 81 12.54 -17.68 2.74
N VAL A 82 11.60 -17.59 1.80
CA VAL A 82 10.71 -18.70 1.42
C VAL A 82 10.97 -19.10 -0.02
N GLY A 83 11.24 -20.38 -0.26
CA GLY A 83 11.57 -20.86 -1.60
C GLY A 83 10.72 -22.03 -2.09
N ASP A 84 9.80 -22.52 -1.28
CA ASP A 84 8.91 -23.62 -1.60
C ASP A 84 7.45 -23.25 -1.33
N PRO A 85 6.54 -23.33 -2.32
CA PRO A 85 6.82 -23.67 -3.73
C PRO A 85 7.69 -22.59 -4.43
N PRO A 86 8.42 -22.91 -5.51
CA PRO A 86 9.34 -21.97 -6.15
C PRO A 86 8.64 -20.78 -6.83
N PHE A 87 7.36 -20.95 -7.18
CA PHE A 87 6.51 -19.94 -7.79
C PHE A 87 5.16 -19.89 -7.07
N VAL A 88 4.60 -18.69 -6.96
CA VAL A 88 3.28 -18.44 -6.36
C VAL A 88 2.48 -17.47 -7.21
N ASP A 89 1.17 -17.59 -7.12
CA ASP A 89 0.25 -16.60 -7.67
C ASP A 89 -0.11 -15.61 -6.58
N LEU A 90 0.03 -14.32 -6.86
CA LEU A 90 -0.20 -13.26 -5.91
C LEU A 90 -1.49 -12.52 -6.25
N PRO A 91 -2.53 -12.59 -5.42
CA PRO A 91 -3.70 -11.74 -5.58
C PRO A 91 -3.33 -10.28 -5.33
N VAL A 92 -4.08 -9.35 -5.92
CA VAL A 92 -4.06 -7.93 -5.58
C VAL A 92 -5.37 -7.62 -4.88
N ASN A 93 -5.34 -7.56 -3.57
CA ASN A 93 -6.52 -7.43 -2.74
C ASN A 93 -6.83 -5.96 -2.44
N VAL A 94 -8.10 -5.60 -2.52
CA VAL A 94 -8.66 -4.32 -2.10
C VAL A 94 -9.60 -4.56 -0.93
N GLY A 95 -9.43 -3.81 0.15
CA GLY A 95 -10.34 -3.85 1.30
C GLY A 95 -11.58 -2.99 1.06
N ILE A 96 -12.74 -3.49 1.44
CA ILE A 96 -14.01 -2.77 1.41
C ILE A 96 -14.57 -2.76 2.83
N ILE A 97 -14.74 -1.59 3.40
CA ILE A 97 -15.19 -1.38 4.77
C ILE A 97 -16.46 -0.55 4.76
N LYS A 98 -17.55 -1.09 5.27
CA LYS A 98 -18.86 -0.42 5.32
C LYS A 98 -19.20 -0.07 6.77
N ASP A 99 -19.54 1.19 6.99
CA ASP A 99 -19.99 1.66 8.29
C ASP A 99 -21.49 1.38 8.51
N PRO A 100 -22.01 1.52 9.75
CA PRO A 100 -23.43 1.28 10.04
C PRO A 100 -24.40 2.24 9.32
N ASN A 101 -23.92 3.34 8.76
CA ASN A 101 -24.74 4.29 7.98
C ASN A 101 -24.77 3.96 6.49
N GLY A 102 -24.02 2.95 6.06
CA GLY A 102 -23.92 2.50 4.67
C GLY A 102 -22.78 3.13 3.88
N GLU A 103 -22.02 4.10 4.46
CA GLU A 103 -20.86 4.68 3.79
C GLU A 103 -19.72 3.66 3.66
N ILE A 104 -19.10 3.63 2.50
CA ILE A 104 -18.01 2.71 2.20
C ILE A 104 -16.67 3.45 2.19
N THR A 105 -15.71 2.87 2.89
CA THR A 105 -14.29 3.21 2.82
C THR A 105 -13.55 2.07 2.10
N LEU A 106 -12.83 2.37 1.03
CA LEU A 106 -11.90 1.43 0.43
C LEU A 106 -10.53 1.50 1.11
N TYR A 107 -9.86 0.38 1.21
CA TYR A 107 -8.43 0.31 1.50
C TYR A 107 -7.72 -0.14 0.25
N ASP A 108 -6.95 0.79 -0.36
CA ASP A 108 -6.44 0.74 -1.73
C ASP A 108 -7.54 0.84 -2.80
N SER A 109 -7.14 0.91 -4.07
CA SER A 109 -8.05 0.97 -5.21
C SER A 109 -7.74 -0.03 -6.32
N GLY A 110 -6.78 -0.91 -6.07
CA GLY A 110 -6.39 -1.92 -7.03
C GLY A 110 -5.70 -1.35 -8.27
N TRP A 111 -5.56 -2.16 -9.26
CA TRP A 111 -4.84 -1.92 -10.48
C TRP A 111 -5.77 -1.54 -11.65
N LYS A 112 -5.37 -0.57 -12.46
CA LYS A 112 -6.04 -0.23 -13.72
C LYS A 112 -5.43 -1.03 -14.88
N GLN A 113 -6.28 -1.52 -15.80
CA GLN A 113 -5.86 -2.37 -16.94
C GLN A 113 -4.90 -1.68 -17.93
N LEU A 114 -4.19 -0.66 -17.54
CA LEU A 114 -3.22 0.05 -18.39
C LEU A 114 -1.77 -0.33 -18.07
N ALA A 115 -1.54 -1.52 -17.55
CA ALA A 115 -0.22 -1.99 -17.13
C ALA A 115 0.72 -2.35 -18.30
N TYR A 116 0.63 -1.60 -19.39
CA TYR A 116 1.56 -1.71 -20.52
C TYR A 116 3.02 -1.43 -20.12
N ILE A 117 3.24 -0.74 -19.00
CA ILE A 117 4.60 -0.43 -18.51
C ILE A 117 5.28 -1.69 -17.98
N PHE A 118 4.53 -2.61 -17.44
CA PHE A 118 5.07 -3.78 -16.79
C PHE A 118 4.86 -5.04 -17.60
N ASN A 119 4.49 -5.00 -18.82
CA ASN A 119 4.32 -6.15 -19.73
C ASN A 119 4.39 -7.53 -19.03
N TRP A 120 3.73 -7.59 -17.85
CA TRP A 120 3.62 -8.78 -17.04
C TRP A 120 2.62 -9.67 -17.78
N ASN A 121 3.14 -10.38 -18.79
CA ASN A 121 2.38 -11.39 -19.54
C ASN A 121 1.75 -12.44 -18.62
N ASN A 122 2.07 -12.37 -17.33
CA ASN A 122 1.65 -13.28 -16.31
C ASN A 122 0.67 -12.65 -15.33
N SER A 123 -0.20 -11.76 -15.74
CA SER A 123 -1.31 -11.32 -14.89
C SER A 123 -2.64 -11.78 -15.45
N CYS A 124 -3.58 -12.07 -14.57
CA CYS A 124 -4.94 -12.43 -14.96
C CYS A 124 -5.97 -11.78 -14.03
N CYS A 125 -7.23 -12.10 -14.32
CA CYS A 125 -8.32 -11.93 -13.39
C CYS A 125 -8.64 -10.45 -13.12
N TRP A 126 -8.18 -9.54 -13.97
CA TRP A 126 -8.51 -8.15 -13.83
C TRP A 126 -9.99 -7.88 -14.13
N LYS A 127 -10.64 -7.17 -13.20
CA LYS A 127 -11.96 -6.58 -13.40
C LYS A 127 -11.98 -5.23 -12.71
N GLY A 128 -12.68 -4.26 -13.29
CA GLY A 128 -12.86 -2.94 -12.66
C GLY A 128 -13.45 -3.08 -11.26
N LEU A 129 -12.92 -2.33 -10.31
CA LEU A 129 -13.31 -2.46 -8.90
C LEU A 129 -14.79 -2.12 -8.69
N ARG A 130 -15.34 -1.16 -9.44
CA ARG A 130 -16.77 -0.85 -9.42
C ARG A 130 -17.63 -2.05 -9.81
N ASP A 131 -17.27 -2.70 -10.92
CA ASP A 131 -18.00 -3.89 -11.39
C ASP A 131 -17.90 -5.05 -10.39
N GLN A 132 -16.77 -5.18 -9.70
CA GLN A 132 -16.59 -6.19 -8.66
C GLN A 132 -17.49 -5.91 -7.45
N MET A 133 -17.57 -4.64 -7.02
CA MET A 133 -18.44 -4.22 -5.92
C MET A 133 -19.90 -4.49 -6.26
N GLU A 134 -20.37 -4.10 -7.44
CA GLU A 134 -21.74 -4.37 -7.92
C GLU A 134 -22.02 -5.87 -7.96
N ALA A 135 -21.08 -6.67 -8.45
CA ALA A 135 -21.23 -8.12 -8.57
C ALA A 135 -21.34 -8.84 -7.21
N ILE A 136 -20.83 -8.24 -6.15
CA ILE A 136 -20.99 -8.73 -4.77
C ILE A 136 -22.13 -8.04 -4.01
N GLY A 137 -22.90 -7.17 -4.68
CA GLY A 137 -24.08 -6.51 -4.09
C GLY A 137 -23.78 -5.26 -3.28
N LEU A 138 -22.61 -4.65 -3.45
CA LEU A 138 -22.24 -3.35 -2.83
C LEU A 138 -22.31 -2.24 -3.88
N ASP A 139 -22.92 -1.11 -3.52
CA ASP A 139 -23.01 0.05 -4.42
C ASP A 139 -21.69 0.85 -4.43
N PRO A 140 -21.00 0.96 -5.56
CA PRO A 140 -19.81 1.80 -5.68
C PRO A 140 -20.11 3.30 -5.46
N GLY A 141 -21.38 3.70 -5.55
CA GLY A 141 -21.82 5.07 -5.25
C GLY A 141 -21.69 5.43 -3.77
N ASP A 142 -21.71 4.44 -2.89
CA ASP A 142 -21.55 4.62 -1.44
C ASP A 142 -20.09 4.82 -1.02
N VAL A 143 -19.13 4.73 -1.96
CA VAL A 143 -17.72 4.96 -1.66
C VAL A 143 -17.45 6.45 -1.47
N THR A 144 -17.27 6.82 -0.22
CA THR A 144 -16.99 8.21 0.20
C THR A 144 -15.53 8.45 0.54
N ARG A 145 -14.76 7.38 0.79
CA ARG A 145 -13.37 7.44 1.24
C ARG A 145 -12.53 6.34 0.62
N ILE A 146 -11.26 6.66 0.37
CA ILE A 146 -10.22 5.69 0.02
C ILE A 146 -9.03 5.95 0.93
N VAL A 147 -8.61 4.97 1.69
CA VAL A 147 -7.34 4.99 2.42
C VAL A 147 -6.31 4.31 1.54
N LEU A 148 -5.36 5.08 1.05
CA LEU A 148 -4.32 4.56 0.17
C LEU A 148 -3.18 4.01 1.02
N GLY A 149 -3.04 2.69 1.10
CA GLY A 149 -1.99 2.03 1.87
C GLY A 149 -0.60 2.49 1.46
N HIS A 150 -0.41 2.69 0.15
CA HIS A 150 0.74 3.36 -0.48
C HIS A 150 0.42 3.66 -1.96
N GLY A 151 1.33 4.34 -2.67
CA GLY A 151 1.08 4.88 -3.99
C GLY A 151 1.49 4.01 -5.17
N HIS A 152 1.81 2.72 -4.99
CA HIS A 152 2.15 1.86 -6.12
C HIS A 152 0.94 1.61 -7.04
N TRP A 153 1.23 1.28 -8.29
CA TRP A 153 0.27 1.21 -9.39
C TRP A 153 -0.83 0.16 -9.22
N ASP A 154 -0.54 -0.92 -8.51
CA ASP A 154 -1.49 -1.98 -8.21
C ASP A 154 -2.39 -1.68 -7.00
N HIS A 155 -2.12 -0.60 -6.27
CA HIS A 155 -2.90 -0.11 -5.13
C HIS A 155 -3.60 1.22 -5.42
N ALA A 156 -2.99 2.10 -6.23
CA ALA A 156 -3.50 3.44 -6.53
C ALA A 156 -4.04 3.59 -7.96
N GLY A 157 -4.29 2.49 -8.67
CA GLY A 157 -4.57 2.51 -10.11
C GLY A 157 -5.98 2.93 -10.50
N GLN A 158 -6.98 2.85 -9.61
CA GLN A 158 -8.39 3.12 -9.93
C GLN A 158 -9.00 4.26 -9.10
N LEU A 159 -8.20 5.23 -8.64
CA LEU A 159 -8.70 6.35 -7.83
C LEU A 159 -9.72 7.21 -8.58
N SER A 160 -9.55 7.39 -9.89
CA SER A 160 -10.47 8.17 -10.74
C SER A 160 -11.83 7.52 -10.91
N GLU A 161 -11.95 6.20 -10.70
CA GLU A 161 -13.23 5.49 -10.79
C GLU A 161 -14.20 5.88 -9.66
N PHE A 162 -13.68 6.51 -8.58
CA PHE A 162 -14.46 6.98 -7.43
C PHE A 162 -14.34 8.50 -7.30
N PRO A 163 -14.93 9.30 -8.20
CA PRO A 163 -14.70 10.74 -8.29
C PRO A 163 -15.11 11.50 -7.02
N ASN A 164 -16.10 11.00 -6.29
CA ASN A 164 -16.60 11.63 -5.07
C ASN A 164 -15.80 11.27 -3.83
N ALA A 165 -15.04 10.18 -3.85
CA ALA A 165 -14.29 9.72 -2.70
C ALA A 165 -13.11 10.66 -2.37
N VAL A 166 -12.93 10.91 -1.07
CA VAL A 166 -11.75 11.58 -0.52
C VAL A 166 -10.66 10.54 -0.29
N VAL A 167 -9.48 10.77 -0.85
CA VAL A 167 -8.32 9.89 -0.68
C VAL A 167 -7.49 10.36 0.52
N TYR A 168 -7.23 9.47 1.46
CA TYR A 168 -6.34 9.69 2.59
C TYR A 168 -4.95 9.17 2.22
N ILE A 169 -3.96 10.05 2.19
CA ILE A 169 -2.59 9.76 1.81
C ILE A 169 -1.61 10.42 2.77
N GLN A 170 -0.54 9.73 3.12
CA GLN A 170 0.52 10.31 3.94
C GLN A 170 1.32 11.35 3.15
N LYS A 171 1.71 12.40 3.84
CA LYS A 171 2.60 13.44 3.29
C LYS A 171 3.91 12.85 2.78
N GLU A 172 4.45 11.87 3.49
CA GLU A 172 5.69 11.18 3.11
C GLU A 172 5.57 10.44 1.77
N GLU A 173 4.37 9.95 1.42
CA GLU A 173 4.13 9.31 0.13
C GLU A 173 4.20 10.32 -1.02
N LEU A 174 3.63 11.50 -0.83
CA LEU A 174 3.76 12.58 -1.81
C LEU A 174 5.19 13.09 -1.92
N SER A 175 5.92 13.14 -0.81
CA SER A 175 7.34 13.51 -0.80
C SER A 175 8.20 12.52 -1.57
N GLN A 176 7.86 11.23 -1.53
CA GLN A 176 8.53 10.21 -2.34
C GLN A 176 8.27 10.42 -3.83
N ILE A 177 7.03 10.74 -4.20
CA ILE A 177 6.67 11.02 -5.59
C ILE A 177 7.43 12.27 -6.08
N ASP A 178 7.47 13.34 -5.29
CA ASP A 178 8.20 14.56 -5.59
C ASP A 178 9.69 14.29 -5.80
N PHE A 179 10.30 13.51 -4.90
CA PHE A 179 11.68 13.08 -5.04
C PHE A 179 11.95 12.32 -6.35
N PHE A 180 11.01 11.52 -6.83
CA PHE A 180 11.14 10.80 -8.10
C PHE A 180 11.03 11.72 -9.32
N LEU A 181 10.28 12.82 -9.22
CA LEU A 181 10.19 13.81 -10.28
C LEU A 181 11.50 14.58 -10.46
N ASP A 182 12.26 14.74 -9.38
CA ASP A 182 13.58 15.39 -9.39
C ASP A 182 14.73 14.47 -9.83
N TYR A 183 14.47 13.18 -10.00
CA TYR A 183 15.50 12.24 -10.45
C TYR A 183 15.96 12.61 -11.87
N PRO A 184 17.27 12.55 -12.14
CA PRO A 184 17.78 12.77 -13.49
C PRO A 184 17.09 11.86 -14.50
N VAL A 185 16.68 12.41 -15.64
CA VAL A 185 15.97 11.66 -16.69
C VAL A 185 16.76 10.44 -17.14
N ASP A 186 18.09 10.54 -17.20
CA ASP A 186 18.98 9.43 -17.53
C ASP A 186 18.92 8.29 -16.49
N PHE A 187 18.75 8.64 -15.22
CA PHE A 187 18.57 7.64 -14.17
C PHE A 187 17.23 6.92 -14.32
N ASN A 188 16.16 7.67 -14.54
CA ASN A 188 14.84 7.12 -14.79
C ASN A 188 14.81 6.26 -16.07
N ALA A 189 15.41 6.73 -17.15
CA ALA A 189 15.53 5.97 -18.40
C ALA A 189 16.37 4.68 -18.21
N GLY A 190 17.40 4.73 -17.37
CA GLY A 190 18.21 3.56 -17.02
C GLY A 190 17.41 2.50 -16.26
N HIS A 191 16.42 2.89 -15.48
CA HIS A 191 15.57 1.97 -14.73
C HIS A 191 14.45 1.35 -15.57
N ILE A 192 14.07 1.99 -16.65
CA ILE A 192 13.05 1.49 -17.61
C ILE A 192 13.71 0.68 -18.74
N ARG A 193 15.01 0.42 -18.70
CA ARG A 193 15.66 -0.40 -19.72
C ARG A 193 15.02 -1.78 -19.78
N ALA A 194 14.71 -2.19 -21.00
CA ALA A 194 14.36 -3.58 -21.29
C ALA A 194 15.45 -4.50 -20.75
N VAL A 195 15.12 -5.26 -19.73
CA VAL A 195 15.99 -6.32 -19.26
C VAL A 195 15.65 -7.54 -20.07
N ASN A 196 16.64 -8.11 -20.75
CA ASN A 196 16.50 -9.44 -21.32
C ASN A 196 16.18 -10.37 -20.16
N THR A 197 14.97 -10.86 -20.10
CA THR A 197 14.59 -11.92 -19.19
C THR A 197 15.28 -13.20 -19.65
N ILE A 198 16.42 -13.45 -19.05
CA ILE A 198 17.11 -14.73 -19.22
C ILE A 198 16.62 -15.60 -18.07
N ASP A 199 16.03 -16.73 -18.41
CA ASP A 199 15.75 -17.78 -17.43
C ASP A 199 17.06 -18.18 -16.75
N PRO A 200 17.20 -17.97 -15.44
CA PRO A 200 18.45 -18.26 -14.74
C PRO A 200 18.79 -19.76 -14.72
N LEU A 201 17.82 -20.63 -15.00
CA LEU A 201 18.02 -22.09 -15.04
C LEU A 201 18.44 -22.58 -16.42
N THR A 202 17.91 -21.96 -17.46
CA THR A 202 18.19 -22.44 -18.86
C THR A 202 19.10 -21.51 -19.63
N GLY A 203 19.36 -20.29 -19.16
CA GLY A 203 20.14 -19.29 -19.88
C GLY A 203 19.47 -18.78 -21.16
N GLN A 204 18.22 -19.17 -21.41
CA GLN A 204 17.47 -18.75 -22.59
C GLN A 204 16.62 -17.50 -22.32
N GLN A 205 16.43 -16.69 -23.35
CA GLN A 205 15.53 -15.55 -23.28
C GLN A 205 14.08 -16.05 -23.23
N VAL A 206 13.40 -15.78 -22.12
CA VAL A 206 11.99 -16.15 -21.90
C VAL A 206 11.13 -14.94 -22.20
N GLY A 207 10.55 -14.91 -23.38
CA GLY A 207 9.63 -13.86 -23.82
C GLY A 207 10.30 -12.60 -24.37
N PRO A 208 9.49 -11.60 -24.78
CA PRO A 208 10.02 -10.32 -25.22
C PRO A 208 10.77 -9.65 -24.08
N PRO A 209 11.75 -8.76 -24.37
CA PRO A 209 12.45 -8.02 -23.33
C PRO A 209 11.46 -7.35 -22.40
N GLN A 210 11.44 -7.78 -21.14
CA GLN A 210 10.57 -7.19 -20.12
C GLN A 210 11.31 -6.02 -19.48
N GLN A 211 10.59 -4.96 -19.21
CA GLN A 211 11.12 -3.86 -18.44
C GLN A 211 11.22 -4.31 -16.98
N ALA A 212 12.42 -4.65 -16.53
CA ALA A 212 12.63 -5.03 -15.15
C ALA A 212 12.73 -3.77 -14.30
N CYS A 213 11.69 -3.54 -13.61
CA CYS A 213 11.55 -2.46 -12.66
C CYS A 213 11.85 -2.88 -11.21
N ALA A 214 12.07 -4.15 -10.95
CA ALA A 214 12.07 -4.76 -9.62
C ALA A 214 13.05 -4.18 -8.60
N ARG A 215 13.97 -3.31 -9.00
CA ARG A 215 14.98 -2.72 -8.12
C ARG A 215 15.02 -1.19 -8.15
N SER A 216 14.11 -0.57 -8.89
CA SER A 216 14.03 0.89 -8.96
C SER A 216 12.95 1.40 -8.02
N PRO A 217 13.25 2.34 -7.13
CA PRO A 217 12.23 2.96 -6.27
C PRO A 217 11.14 3.69 -7.08
N VAL A 218 11.41 4.05 -8.33
CA VAL A 218 10.45 4.71 -9.25
C VAL A 218 9.47 3.73 -9.87
N CYS A 219 9.77 2.46 -9.80
CA CYS A 219 9.05 1.40 -10.50
C CYS A 219 7.58 1.29 -10.13
N GLY A 220 7.28 1.46 -8.86
CA GLY A 220 5.91 1.41 -8.37
C GLY A 220 5.05 2.59 -8.81
N TYR A 221 5.65 3.66 -9.38
CA TYR A 221 4.99 4.94 -9.68
C TYR A 221 5.02 5.30 -11.18
N PRO A 222 4.35 4.54 -12.04
CA PRO A 222 4.24 4.92 -13.44
C PRO A 222 3.47 6.24 -13.58
N PRO A 223 3.68 6.99 -14.65
CA PRO A 223 3.06 8.30 -14.87
C PRO A 223 1.55 8.32 -14.67
N GLN A 224 0.86 7.24 -15.06
CA GLN A 224 -0.60 7.13 -14.92
C GLN A 224 -1.03 7.05 -13.45
N THR A 225 -0.32 6.30 -12.63
CA THR A 225 -0.61 6.21 -11.19
C THR A 225 -0.32 7.53 -10.48
N VAL A 226 0.79 8.19 -10.85
CA VAL A 226 1.09 9.54 -10.36
C VAL A 226 -0.03 10.52 -10.74
N GLN A 227 -0.55 10.44 -11.98
CA GLN A 227 -1.69 11.26 -12.42
C GLN A 227 -2.98 10.96 -11.62
N GLU A 228 -3.26 9.70 -11.28
CA GLU A 228 -4.39 9.32 -10.42
C GLU A 228 -4.27 10.00 -9.04
N ILE A 229 -3.10 9.91 -8.41
CA ILE A 229 -2.83 10.49 -7.09
C ILE A 229 -2.87 12.02 -7.13
N LEU A 230 -2.14 12.63 -8.07
CA LEU A 230 -2.10 14.09 -8.22
C LEU A 230 -3.45 14.64 -8.66
N GLY A 231 -4.20 13.94 -9.51
CA GLY A 231 -5.55 14.31 -9.90
C GLY A 231 -6.48 14.47 -8.70
N LYS A 232 -6.44 13.55 -7.74
CA LYS A 232 -7.18 13.65 -6.49
C LYS A 232 -6.69 14.82 -5.62
N THR A 233 -5.37 14.98 -5.51
CA THR A 233 -4.76 16.02 -4.69
C THR A 233 -5.08 17.41 -5.21
N LEU A 234 -4.85 17.66 -6.50
CA LEU A 234 -5.11 18.95 -7.15
C LEU A 234 -6.61 19.24 -7.28
N GLY A 235 -7.43 18.20 -7.41
CA GLY A 235 -8.89 18.30 -7.47
C GLY A 235 -9.56 18.55 -6.11
N GLY A 236 -8.79 18.72 -5.01
CA GLY A 236 -9.33 18.91 -3.66
C GLY A 236 -10.05 17.70 -3.09
N LYS A 237 -9.74 16.51 -3.60
CA LYS A 237 -10.30 15.22 -3.18
C LYS A 237 -9.25 14.33 -2.49
N ALA A 238 -8.19 14.93 -1.97
CA ALA A 238 -7.24 14.25 -1.10
C ALA A 238 -7.13 14.93 0.25
N LYS A 239 -7.03 14.12 1.29
CA LYS A 239 -6.65 14.54 2.65
C LYS A 239 -5.24 14.08 2.91
N ILE A 240 -4.32 15.03 2.86
CA ILE A 240 -2.91 14.78 3.17
C ILE A 240 -2.78 14.73 4.68
N ILE A 241 -2.31 13.62 5.20
CA ILE A 241 -2.13 13.39 6.63
C ILE A 241 -0.64 13.22 6.95
N ASP A 242 -0.28 13.44 8.20
CA ASP A 242 1.09 13.32 8.71
C ASP A 242 1.06 12.47 9.98
N GLY A 243 1.27 11.18 9.81
CA GLY A 243 1.23 10.20 10.89
C GLY A 243 -0.17 9.62 11.16
N ARG A 244 -0.48 9.39 12.45
CA ARG A 244 -1.75 8.81 12.89
C ARG A 244 -2.93 9.73 12.60
N HIS A 245 -4.02 9.16 12.09
CA HIS A 245 -5.24 9.91 11.83
C HIS A 245 -6.49 9.06 12.08
N GLU A 246 -7.41 9.57 12.88
CA GLU A 246 -8.72 8.98 13.07
C GLU A 246 -9.71 9.55 12.05
N ILE A 247 -10.23 8.69 11.18
CA ILE A 247 -11.23 9.07 10.17
C ILE A 247 -12.59 9.21 10.84
N ASN A 248 -13.01 8.15 11.53
CA ASN A 248 -14.23 8.05 12.32
C ASN A 248 -13.91 7.19 13.55
N ALA A 249 -14.81 7.20 14.52
CA ALA A 249 -14.70 6.31 15.67
C ALA A 249 -14.57 4.83 15.21
N GLY A 250 -13.49 4.19 15.60
CA GLY A 250 -13.19 2.80 15.22
C GLY A 250 -12.58 2.60 13.83
N LEU A 251 -12.26 3.70 13.13
CA LEU A 251 -11.56 3.67 11.83
C LEU A 251 -10.34 4.59 11.89
N ILE A 252 -9.16 4.00 12.12
CA ILE A 252 -7.94 4.74 12.47
C ILE A 252 -6.81 4.37 11.50
N ILE A 253 -6.18 5.40 10.94
CA ILE A 253 -4.96 5.23 10.13
C ILE A 253 -3.75 5.30 11.07
N HIS A 254 -2.84 4.35 10.92
CA HIS A 254 -1.54 4.32 11.58
C HIS A 254 -0.42 4.44 10.55
N PRO A 255 0.63 5.23 10.81
CA PRO A 255 1.77 5.28 9.92
C PRO A 255 2.55 3.96 9.95
N ALA A 256 3.00 3.51 8.78
CA ALA A 256 3.94 2.40 8.60
C ALA A 256 5.11 2.86 7.73
N PHE A 257 5.58 4.09 8.00
CA PHE A 257 6.59 4.79 7.20
C PHE A 257 7.80 3.90 6.91
N ARG A 258 8.16 3.81 5.63
CA ARG A 258 9.29 3.03 5.12
C ARG A 258 9.18 1.52 5.31
N GLY A 259 8.03 1.00 5.76
CA GLY A 259 7.82 -0.45 5.82
C GLY A 259 7.79 -1.07 4.42
N HIS A 260 7.28 -0.32 3.43
CA HIS A 260 7.32 -0.68 2.02
C HIS A 260 7.67 0.54 1.16
N THR A 261 6.88 1.61 1.22
CA THR A 261 7.19 2.93 0.66
C THR A 261 7.39 3.96 1.77
N TYR A 262 7.79 5.20 1.43
CA TYR A 262 8.04 6.22 2.44
C TYR A 262 6.81 6.55 3.25
N GLY A 263 5.65 6.61 2.62
CA GLY A 263 4.38 6.98 3.23
C GLY A 263 3.41 5.82 3.44
N SER A 264 3.89 4.57 3.53
CA SER A 264 3.06 3.42 3.84
C SER A 264 2.25 3.64 5.11
N GLN A 265 0.99 3.18 5.12
CA GLN A 265 0.09 3.30 6.26
C GLN A 265 -0.81 2.08 6.42
N LEU A 266 -1.26 1.86 7.64
CA LEU A 266 -2.16 0.79 8.03
C LEU A 266 -3.54 1.37 8.32
N LEU A 267 -4.58 0.57 8.17
CA LEU A 267 -5.95 0.93 8.56
C LEU A 267 -6.47 -0.04 9.62
N GLN A 268 -6.67 0.45 10.83
CA GLN A 268 -7.36 -0.25 11.91
C GLN A 268 -8.86 -0.07 11.75
N VAL A 269 -9.61 -1.16 11.87
CA VAL A 269 -11.07 -1.21 11.72
C VAL A 269 -11.70 -1.98 12.88
N ASN A 270 -12.63 -1.37 13.60
CA ASN A 270 -13.36 -2.03 14.68
C ASN A 270 -14.47 -2.94 14.14
N THR A 271 -14.44 -4.22 14.47
CA THR A 271 -15.39 -5.20 13.95
C THR A 271 -15.92 -6.13 15.04
N ALA A 272 -16.96 -6.91 14.72
CA ALA A 272 -17.50 -7.92 15.63
C ALA A 272 -16.48 -9.03 15.98
N ARG A 273 -15.41 -9.19 15.19
CA ARG A 273 -14.31 -10.11 15.44
C ARG A 273 -13.18 -9.48 16.26
N GLY A 274 -13.27 -8.21 16.61
CA GLY A 274 -12.20 -7.39 17.17
C GLY A 274 -11.59 -6.47 16.12
N GLN A 275 -10.39 -5.97 16.38
CA GLN A 275 -9.72 -5.07 15.43
C GLN A 275 -9.21 -5.86 14.20
N LEU A 276 -9.57 -5.40 13.00
CA LEU A 276 -8.87 -5.77 11.76
C LEU A 276 -7.82 -4.70 11.45
N VAL A 277 -6.70 -5.10 10.89
CA VAL A 277 -5.64 -4.17 10.45
C VAL A 277 -5.25 -4.50 9.01
N PHE A 278 -5.62 -3.62 8.10
CA PHE A 278 -5.21 -3.70 6.70
C PHE A 278 -3.82 -3.08 6.53
N GLY A 279 -2.93 -3.72 5.81
CA GLY A 279 -1.53 -3.30 5.75
C GLY A 279 -0.94 -3.14 4.35
N SER A 280 -1.72 -3.34 3.28
CA SER A 280 -1.22 -3.25 1.91
C SER A 280 0.07 -4.06 1.74
N ASP A 281 1.07 -3.54 1.04
CA ASP A 281 2.35 -4.21 0.80
C ASP A 281 3.32 -4.19 1.99
N THR A 282 3.06 -3.36 3.00
CA THR A 282 3.76 -3.51 4.29
C THR A 282 3.46 -4.89 4.89
N TYR A 283 2.27 -5.42 4.60
CA TYR A 283 1.82 -6.78 4.92
C TYR A 283 1.65 -7.58 3.64
N SER A 284 2.66 -7.60 2.77
CA SER A 284 2.56 -8.27 1.46
C SER A 284 2.02 -9.69 1.59
N ALA A 285 2.50 -10.46 2.56
CA ALA A 285 2.00 -11.80 2.88
C ALA A 285 1.63 -11.93 4.37
N TRP A 286 0.49 -12.55 4.63
CA TRP A 286 0.08 -12.93 5.99
C TRP A 286 1.06 -13.93 6.63
N THR A 287 1.54 -14.89 5.84
CA THR A 287 2.57 -15.84 6.29
C THR A 287 3.85 -15.10 6.69
N GLY A 288 4.21 -14.02 6.00
CA GLY A 288 5.35 -13.18 6.35
C GLY A 288 5.19 -12.49 7.70
N ILE A 289 4.01 -11.94 7.98
CA ILE A 289 3.72 -11.31 9.28
C ILE A 289 3.77 -12.36 10.39
N ARG A 290 3.09 -13.49 10.20
CA ARG A 290 2.99 -14.58 11.17
C ARG A 290 4.36 -15.12 11.57
N ASP A 291 5.23 -15.30 10.60
CA ASP A 291 6.52 -15.95 10.78
C ASP A 291 7.68 -14.93 10.89
N TRP A 292 7.37 -13.64 10.98
CA TRP A 292 8.34 -12.54 11.06
C TRP A 292 9.36 -12.56 9.92
N LEU A 293 8.90 -12.79 8.70
CA LEU A 293 9.72 -12.82 7.50
C LEU A 293 9.67 -11.48 6.77
N VAL A 294 10.77 -11.14 6.14
CA VAL A 294 10.85 -9.98 5.24
C VAL A 294 9.85 -10.14 4.09
N ALA A 295 9.07 -9.10 3.80
CA ALA A 295 8.00 -9.20 2.83
C ALA A 295 8.51 -9.22 1.39
N ASN A 296 9.30 -8.29 0.95
CA ASN A 296 9.79 -8.32 -0.42
C ASN A 296 11.04 -7.45 -0.61
N ILE A 297 11.62 -7.52 -1.81
CA ILE A 297 12.83 -6.79 -2.17
C ILE A 297 12.61 -5.27 -2.38
N GLN A 298 11.37 -4.81 -2.44
CA GLN A 298 11.02 -3.40 -2.66
C GLN A 298 10.83 -2.61 -1.38
N GLN A 299 10.92 -3.26 -0.22
CA GLN A 299 10.84 -2.56 1.05
C GLN A 299 11.95 -1.52 1.18
N THR A 300 11.65 -0.40 1.82
CA THR A 300 12.62 0.67 2.03
C THR A 300 13.42 0.51 3.32
N ASP A 301 12.85 -0.13 4.34
CA ASP A 301 13.50 -0.35 5.64
C ASP A 301 12.92 -1.58 6.34
N THR A 302 13.75 -2.60 6.52
CA THR A 302 13.36 -3.86 7.17
C THR A 302 12.92 -3.68 8.63
N ILE A 303 13.58 -2.78 9.37
CA ILE A 303 13.23 -2.53 10.77
C ILE A 303 11.84 -1.91 10.85
N GLN A 304 11.54 -0.94 9.99
CA GLN A 304 10.23 -0.30 9.95
C GLN A 304 9.13 -1.28 9.53
N GLN A 305 9.44 -2.23 8.67
CA GLN A 305 8.51 -3.31 8.33
C GLN A 305 8.18 -4.18 9.55
N PHE A 306 9.18 -4.61 10.31
CA PHE A 306 8.94 -5.39 11.53
C PHE A 306 8.21 -4.58 12.60
N LEU A 307 8.46 -3.28 12.72
CA LEU A 307 7.68 -2.40 13.59
C LEU A 307 6.20 -2.32 13.15
N ALA A 308 5.94 -2.37 11.85
CA ALA A 308 4.57 -2.44 11.35
C ALA A 308 3.90 -3.80 11.65
N TYR A 309 4.65 -4.91 11.63
CA TYR A 309 4.16 -6.22 12.08
C TYR A 309 3.81 -6.19 13.57
N GLU A 310 4.69 -5.60 14.39
CA GLU A 310 4.42 -5.41 15.82
C GLU A 310 3.17 -4.56 16.05
N LYS A 311 2.96 -3.49 15.28
CA LYS A 311 1.72 -2.70 15.35
C LYS A 311 0.49 -3.57 15.11
N CYS A 312 0.48 -4.40 14.07
CA CYS A 312 -0.64 -5.31 13.87
C CYS A 312 -0.83 -6.22 15.07
N TYR A 313 0.23 -6.84 15.56
CA TYR A 313 0.17 -7.71 16.73
C TYR A 313 -0.44 -6.99 17.95
N VAL A 314 0.00 -5.77 18.23
CA VAL A 314 -0.51 -4.98 19.37
C VAL A 314 -1.97 -4.57 19.13
N LEU A 315 -2.32 -4.09 17.96
CA LEU A 315 -3.69 -3.64 17.63
C LEU A 315 -4.69 -4.80 17.66
N THR A 316 -4.25 -6.01 17.32
CA THR A 316 -5.08 -7.23 17.36
C THR A 316 -4.86 -8.05 18.65
N SER A 317 -4.14 -7.53 19.62
CA SER A 317 -3.43 -8.18 20.75
C SER A 317 -4.24 -9.12 21.63
N ARG A 318 -5.56 -9.04 21.58
CA ARG A 318 -6.38 -9.96 22.37
C ARG A 318 -6.53 -11.35 21.75
N LEU A 319 -6.01 -11.52 20.53
CA LEU A 319 -6.22 -12.75 19.76
C LEU A 319 -5.01 -13.68 19.76
N ASN A 320 -3.85 -13.26 20.26
CA ASN A 320 -2.58 -14.00 20.15
C ASN A 320 -2.32 -14.55 18.74
N SER A 321 -2.78 -13.82 17.70
CA SER A 321 -2.79 -14.29 16.33
C SER A 321 -2.72 -13.11 15.38
N PHE A 322 -2.01 -13.30 14.29
CA PHE A 322 -2.00 -12.36 13.16
C PHE A 322 -3.17 -12.55 12.17
N ASP A 323 -4.16 -13.39 12.51
CA ASP A 323 -5.28 -13.69 11.60
C ASP A 323 -6.09 -12.46 11.19
N ASN A 324 -6.10 -11.43 12.03
CA ASN A 324 -6.77 -10.17 11.76
C ASN A 324 -5.88 -9.13 11.04
N CYS A 325 -4.64 -9.49 10.68
CA CYS A 325 -3.78 -8.67 9.84
C CYS A 325 -4.06 -9.01 8.37
N ILE A 326 -4.58 -8.06 7.62
CA ILE A 326 -5.01 -8.27 6.24
C ILE A 326 -3.90 -7.83 5.29
N SER A 327 -3.39 -8.79 4.53
CA SER A 327 -2.31 -8.58 3.57
C SER A 327 -2.83 -8.34 2.14
N ALA A 328 -2.00 -7.66 1.31
CA ALA A 328 -2.35 -7.38 -0.07
C ALA A 328 -2.18 -8.58 -1.00
N HIS A 329 -1.13 -9.38 -0.80
CA HIS A 329 -0.67 -10.35 -1.79
C HIS A 329 -0.51 -11.77 -1.24
N GLU A 330 -1.17 -12.13 -0.14
CA GLU A 330 -1.07 -13.47 0.43
C GLU A 330 -1.54 -14.54 -0.58
N PRO A 331 -0.68 -15.46 -1.00
CA PRO A 331 -1.02 -16.50 -1.99
C PRO A 331 -2.19 -17.38 -1.54
N THR A 332 -2.35 -17.56 -0.24
CA THR A 332 -3.38 -18.42 0.36
C THR A 332 -4.68 -17.69 0.68
N THR A 333 -4.82 -16.42 0.29
CA THR A 333 -5.99 -15.58 0.64
C THR A 333 -7.33 -16.26 0.35
N TYR A 334 -7.46 -16.94 -0.78
CA TYR A 334 -8.71 -17.58 -1.18
C TYR A 334 -8.62 -19.10 -1.04
N THR A 335 -8.13 -19.53 0.12
CA THR A 335 -8.01 -20.93 0.50
C THR A 335 -8.40 -21.11 1.97
N ALA A 336 -8.45 -22.35 2.43
CA ALA A 336 -8.68 -22.63 3.86
C ALA A 336 -7.46 -22.32 4.76
N ALA A 337 -6.30 -22.03 4.16
CA ALA A 337 -5.07 -21.80 4.90
C ALA A 337 -4.99 -20.42 5.57
N TYR A 338 -5.73 -19.43 5.02
CA TYR A 338 -5.85 -18.11 5.64
C TYR A 338 -7.20 -17.99 6.34
N PRO A 339 -7.26 -18.10 7.66
CA PRO A 339 -8.52 -18.35 8.38
C PRO A 339 -9.57 -17.24 8.21
N ILE A 340 -9.14 -15.98 8.13
CA ILE A 340 -10.06 -14.85 8.04
C ILE A 340 -10.80 -14.78 6.70
N THR A 341 -10.25 -15.38 5.66
CA THR A 341 -10.82 -15.38 4.31
C THR A 341 -11.60 -16.66 3.99
N SER A 342 -11.95 -17.46 4.99
CA SER A 342 -12.65 -18.74 4.80
C SER A 342 -13.98 -18.63 4.06
N ASN A 343 -14.65 -17.46 4.12
CA ASN A 343 -15.89 -17.16 3.40
C ASN A 343 -15.64 -16.51 2.04
N TRP A 344 -14.79 -17.11 1.22
CA TRP A 344 -14.50 -16.64 -0.12
C TRP A 344 -15.36 -17.32 -1.20
N TRP A 345 -15.49 -16.67 -2.36
CA TRP A 345 -16.16 -17.22 -3.55
C TRP A 345 -15.63 -16.57 -4.82
N ASN A 346 -15.81 -17.24 -5.95
CA ASN A 346 -15.57 -16.65 -7.26
C ASN A 346 -16.67 -15.62 -7.57
N ILE A 347 -16.29 -14.43 -7.98
CA ILE A 347 -17.24 -13.39 -8.37
C ILE A 347 -17.92 -13.82 -9.69
N PRO A 348 -19.25 -13.87 -9.76
CA PRO A 348 -19.96 -14.20 -11.00
C PRO A 348 -19.55 -13.25 -12.14
N ASN A 349 -19.19 -13.79 -13.29
CA ASN A 349 -18.67 -13.03 -14.44
C ASN A 349 -17.44 -12.13 -14.10
N GLY A 350 -16.72 -12.49 -13.06
CA GLY A 350 -15.59 -11.72 -12.50
C GLY A 350 -14.25 -11.95 -13.18
N ASN A 351 -14.21 -12.65 -14.34
CA ASN A 351 -12.96 -12.99 -15.02
C ASN A 351 -11.94 -13.66 -14.08
N CYS A 352 -12.39 -14.68 -13.33
CA CYS A 352 -11.65 -15.38 -12.28
C CYS A 352 -11.33 -14.55 -11.01
N SER A 353 -11.84 -13.33 -10.87
CA SER A 353 -11.72 -12.55 -9.63
C SER A 353 -12.51 -13.23 -8.50
N ARG A 354 -12.03 -13.05 -7.29
CA ARG A 354 -12.61 -13.63 -6.09
C ARG A 354 -12.96 -12.54 -5.08
N ALA A 355 -13.89 -12.86 -4.19
CA ALA A 355 -14.20 -12.04 -3.02
C ALA A 355 -14.16 -12.90 -1.76
N ALA A 356 -13.94 -12.27 -0.63
CA ALA A 356 -14.13 -12.88 0.68
C ALA A 356 -14.83 -11.90 1.62
N GLU A 357 -15.82 -12.42 2.34
CA GLU A 357 -16.46 -11.73 3.45
C GLU A 357 -15.65 -12.01 4.71
N LEU A 358 -15.02 -10.98 5.28
CA LEU A 358 -14.17 -11.11 6.45
C LEU A 358 -15.00 -11.15 7.73
N ILE A 359 -15.95 -10.20 7.84
CA ILE A 359 -16.83 -10.06 8.99
C ILE A 359 -17.99 -9.13 8.65
N LEU A 360 -19.15 -9.38 9.27
CA LEU A 360 -20.33 -8.51 9.18
C LEU A 360 -20.62 -7.84 10.53
N ALA A 361 -21.02 -6.59 10.46
CA ALA A 361 -21.60 -5.88 11.60
C ALA A 361 -22.98 -6.46 11.93
N PRO A 362 -23.45 -6.35 13.18
CA PRO A 362 -24.81 -6.77 13.54
C PRO A 362 -25.88 -6.09 12.66
N GLY A 363 -26.73 -6.89 12.03
CA GLY A 363 -27.80 -6.40 11.15
C GLY A 363 -27.42 -6.30 9.67
N GLU A 364 -26.13 -6.42 9.32
CA GLU A 364 -25.72 -6.51 7.92
C GLU A 364 -26.02 -7.93 7.36
N SER A 365 -26.48 -7.96 6.12
CA SER A 365 -26.76 -9.23 5.44
C SER A 365 -25.52 -9.78 4.75
N THR A 366 -25.37 -11.11 4.74
CA THR A 366 -24.28 -11.74 4.00
C THR A 366 -24.43 -11.52 2.49
N HIS A 367 -23.32 -11.25 1.84
CA HIS A 367 -23.18 -11.17 0.38
C HIS A 367 -22.62 -12.48 -0.22
N VAL A 368 -22.27 -13.44 0.63
CA VAL A 368 -21.84 -14.77 0.18
C VAL A 368 -23.03 -15.47 -0.48
N PRO A 369 -22.91 -15.94 -1.73
CA PRO A 369 -23.97 -16.69 -2.39
C PRO A 369 -24.37 -17.94 -1.58
N ALA A 370 -25.65 -18.34 -1.65
CA ALA A 370 -26.12 -19.54 -0.94
C ALA A 370 -25.38 -20.83 -1.37
N ASN A 371 -24.91 -20.85 -2.62
CA ASN A 371 -24.05 -21.91 -3.17
C ASN A 371 -22.81 -21.24 -3.76
N PRO A 372 -21.81 -20.90 -2.94
CA PRO A 372 -20.63 -20.18 -3.40
C PRO A 372 -19.77 -21.05 -4.31
N ASP A 373 -19.48 -20.56 -5.51
CA ASP A 373 -18.49 -21.21 -6.37
C ASP A 373 -17.09 -20.97 -5.78
N ARG A 374 -16.44 -22.05 -5.40
CA ARG A 374 -15.07 -22.09 -4.86
C ARG A 374 -14.15 -22.95 -5.71
N THR A 375 -14.53 -23.18 -6.94
CA THR A 375 -13.70 -23.93 -7.88
C THR A 375 -12.41 -23.16 -8.12
N PRO A 376 -11.24 -23.73 -7.88
CA PRO A 376 -9.99 -23.08 -8.26
C PRO A 376 -10.05 -22.78 -9.76
N PRO A 377 -9.75 -21.55 -10.21
CA PRO A 377 -9.80 -21.21 -11.61
C PRO A 377 -8.78 -22.05 -12.38
N SER A 378 -9.27 -23.02 -13.16
CA SER A 378 -8.43 -23.96 -13.87
C SER A 378 -7.64 -23.34 -15.02
N GLN A 379 -8.04 -22.18 -15.50
CA GLN A 379 -7.30 -21.39 -16.52
C GLN A 379 -7.77 -19.93 -16.44
N CYS A 380 -7.04 -19.10 -15.76
CA CYS A 380 -7.14 -17.67 -15.95
C CYS A 380 -6.43 -17.31 -17.25
N VAL A 381 -7.18 -17.03 -18.30
CA VAL A 381 -6.61 -16.53 -19.54
C VAL A 381 -6.22 -15.08 -19.32
N SER A 382 -4.95 -14.75 -19.56
CA SER A 382 -4.52 -13.36 -19.62
C SER A 382 -5.33 -12.62 -20.68
N VAL A 383 -6.23 -11.75 -20.27
CA VAL A 383 -7.05 -10.92 -21.15
C VAL A 383 -6.46 -9.52 -21.25
N ILE A 384 -5.15 -9.42 -21.36
CA ILE A 384 -4.54 -8.19 -21.79
C ILE A 384 -4.40 -8.30 -23.31
N PRO A 385 -5.22 -7.59 -24.10
CA PRO A 385 -4.97 -7.51 -25.52
C PRO A 385 -3.58 -6.93 -25.73
N PRO A 386 -2.81 -7.40 -26.73
CA PRO A 386 -1.54 -6.80 -27.04
C PRO A 386 -1.76 -5.35 -27.38
N HIS A 387 -1.37 -4.44 -26.47
CA HIS A 387 -1.41 -3.02 -26.78
C HIS A 387 -0.37 -2.71 -27.84
N PRO A 388 -0.72 -1.87 -28.85
CA PRO A 388 0.27 -1.38 -29.78
C PRO A 388 1.33 -0.62 -28.98
N ILE A 389 2.59 -1.01 -29.19
CA ILE A 389 3.74 -0.25 -28.72
C ILE A 389 3.58 1.16 -29.31
N ILE A 390 3.28 2.14 -28.46
CA ILE A 390 3.36 3.54 -28.88
C ILE A 390 4.86 3.87 -28.98
N PRO A 391 5.33 4.35 -30.12
CA PRO A 391 6.72 4.61 -30.37
C PRO A 391 7.33 5.67 -29.47
#